data_d3364c36784deafcada3806acdacd960
#
_entry.id   d3364c36784deafcada3806acdacd960
#
_cell.length_a   1.000
_cell.length_b   1.000
_cell.length_c   1.000
_cell.angle_alpha   90.00
_cell.angle_beta   90.00
_cell.angle_gamma   90.00
#
_symmetry.space_group_name_H-M   'P 1'
#
loop_
_entity.id
_entity.type
_entity.pdbx_description
1 polymer ?
#
loop_
_entity_poly.entity_id
_entity_poly.type
_entity_poly.pdbx_seq_one_letter_code
_entity_poly.pdbx_strand_id
1 'polypeptide(L)'
;WSSIWVTDEKTKTYFTVHGRPEAYKKMSPADVAYYDGCVYIDLSTVESTIAMPMHPSNTYTIHELQENAEDILHLIQDNANKQIKGAQMDIVSKFHDGAIWVEQGEIAGCAGGTFDNICAAADILRGRSCGNGAFSLSVYPGSMPALAELMKNGRAHDLIAAGAILRECFCGPCFGAGDTPANGEFSIRHTTR
;
A
#
# COMPACT_ATOMS: atom_id res chain seq x y z
N TRP A 1 -14.12 -18.28 -11.01
CA TRP A 1 -12.74 -18.08 -11.44
C TRP A 1 -11.81 -18.32 -10.26
N SER A 2 -10.71 -19.01 -10.47
CA SER A 2 -9.65 -19.23 -9.49
C SER A 2 -8.29 -18.98 -10.15
N SER A 3 -7.28 -18.68 -9.33
CA SER A 3 -5.91 -18.48 -9.79
C SER A 3 -4.96 -19.36 -8.99
N ILE A 4 -3.89 -19.81 -9.64
CA ILE A 4 -2.79 -20.53 -9.02
C ILE A 4 -1.51 -19.76 -9.34
N TRP A 5 -0.75 -19.48 -8.30
CA TRP A 5 0.50 -18.74 -8.41
C TRP A 5 1.69 -19.68 -8.28
N VAL A 6 2.72 -19.43 -9.07
CA VAL A 6 4.01 -20.09 -8.89
C VAL A 6 4.59 -19.64 -7.56
N THR A 7 5.10 -20.57 -6.78
CA THR A 7 5.71 -20.29 -5.48
C THR A 7 7.20 -19.99 -5.62
N ASP A 8 7.70 -19.10 -4.77
CA ASP A 8 9.08 -18.63 -4.75
C ASP A 8 9.69 -18.67 -3.33
N GLU A 9 10.90 -18.15 -3.16
CA GLU A 9 11.57 -18.08 -1.86
C GLU A 9 10.86 -17.14 -0.88
N LYS A 10 10.13 -16.12 -1.34
CA LYS A 10 9.31 -15.26 -0.48
C LYS A 10 8.13 -16.04 0.11
N THR A 11 7.51 -16.90 -0.69
CA THR A 11 6.47 -17.82 -0.23
C THR A 11 7.00 -18.74 0.85
N LYS A 12 8.22 -19.26 0.70
CA LYS A 12 8.88 -20.08 1.72
C LYS A 12 9.15 -19.28 3.01
N THR A 13 9.64 -18.07 2.88
CA THR A 13 9.84 -17.14 4.02
C THR A 13 8.53 -16.89 4.75
N TYR A 14 7.45 -16.65 4.02
CA TYR A 14 6.11 -16.48 4.61
C TYR A 14 5.73 -17.69 5.49
N PHE A 15 5.83 -18.92 4.97
CA PHE A 15 5.53 -20.11 5.76
C PHE A 15 6.45 -20.26 6.98
N THR A 16 7.72 -19.88 6.86
CA THR A 16 8.69 -19.93 7.96
C THR A 16 8.32 -18.96 9.08
N VAL A 17 7.98 -17.71 8.74
CA VAL A 17 7.52 -16.69 9.70
C VAL A 17 6.24 -17.14 10.43
N HIS A 18 5.37 -17.87 9.72
CA HIS A 18 4.13 -18.41 10.29
C HIS A 18 4.28 -19.76 11.01
N GLY A 19 5.53 -20.22 11.25
CA GLY A 19 5.81 -21.44 11.98
C GLY A 19 5.41 -22.73 11.26
N ARG A 20 5.29 -22.70 9.93
CA ARG A 20 4.87 -23.84 9.09
C ARG A 20 5.79 -24.03 7.88
N PRO A 21 7.12 -24.08 8.05
CA PRO A 21 8.05 -24.20 6.92
C PRO A 21 7.82 -25.46 6.08
N GLU A 22 7.34 -26.54 6.72
CA GLU A 22 7.02 -27.82 6.08
C GLU A 22 5.79 -27.74 5.15
N ALA A 23 4.95 -26.73 5.28
CA ALA A 23 3.81 -26.51 4.40
C ALA A 23 4.19 -25.94 3.03
N TYR A 24 5.42 -25.43 2.89
CA TYR A 24 5.90 -24.96 1.60
C TYR A 24 6.01 -26.08 0.58
N LYS A 25 5.41 -25.86 -0.58
CA LYS A 25 5.55 -26.76 -1.74
C LYS A 25 5.89 -25.91 -2.96
N LYS A 26 6.89 -26.34 -3.72
CA LYS A 26 7.15 -25.71 -5.01
C LYS A 26 5.99 -26.04 -5.95
N MET A 27 5.31 -24.99 -6.40
CA MET A 27 4.20 -25.09 -7.36
C MET A 27 4.61 -24.43 -8.67
N SER A 28 4.40 -25.13 -9.74
CA SER A 28 4.63 -24.65 -11.11
C SER A 28 3.70 -25.39 -12.08
N PRO A 29 3.44 -24.88 -13.27
CA PRO A 29 2.82 -25.66 -14.33
C PRO A 29 3.61 -26.95 -14.60
N ALA A 30 2.94 -27.94 -15.18
CA ALA A 30 3.62 -29.11 -15.73
C ALA A 30 4.52 -28.71 -16.91
N ASP A 31 5.46 -29.60 -17.29
CA ASP A 31 6.40 -29.35 -18.40
C ASP A 31 5.69 -29.00 -19.72
N VAL A 32 4.48 -29.54 -19.89
CA VAL A 32 3.56 -29.18 -20.98
C VAL A 32 2.24 -28.74 -20.35
N ALA A 33 1.86 -27.50 -20.56
CA ALA A 33 0.61 -26.93 -20.09
C ALA A 33 -0.09 -26.18 -21.24
N TYR A 34 -1.41 -26.36 -21.37
CA TYR A 34 -2.22 -25.74 -22.41
C TYR A 34 -3.04 -24.61 -21.79
N TYR A 35 -3.04 -23.46 -22.44
CA TYR A 35 -3.77 -22.27 -22.04
C TYR A 35 -4.53 -21.68 -23.23
N ASP A 36 -5.69 -21.10 -23.00
CA ASP A 36 -6.47 -20.41 -24.01
C ASP A 36 -5.83 -19.10 -24.49
N GLY A 37 -4.95 -18.53 -23.68
CA GLY A 37 -4.23 -17.31 -24.00
C GLY A 37 -3.12 -17.03 -23.01
N CYS A 38 -2.26 -16.07 -23.35
CA CYS A 38 -1.16 -15.61 -22.51
C CYS A 38 -1.13 -14.08 -22.48
N VAL A 39 -0.93 -13.53 -21.30
CA VAL A 39 -0.58 -12.12 -21.10
C VAL A 39 0.81 -12.09 -20.52
N TYR A 40 1.76 -11.48 -21.24
CA TYR A 40 3.12 -11.29 -20.76
C TYR A 40 3.29 -9.86 -20.25
N ILE A 41 3.76 -9.71 -19.03
CA ILE A 41 4.08 -8.41 -18.41
C ILE A 41 5.48 -8.50 -17.84
N ASP A 42 6.39 -7.69 -18.36
CA ASP A 42 7.73 -7.54 -17.80
C ASP A 42 7.68 -6.60 -16.60
N LEU A 43 7.77 -7.17 -15.41
CA LEU A 43 7.70 -6.40 -14.16
C LEU A 43 8.90 -5.45 -13.98
N SER A 44 10.01 -5.66 -14.71
CA SER A 44 11.16 -4.76 -14.64
C SER A 44 10.91 -3.42 -15.32
N THR A 45 9.91 -3.35 -16.19
CA THR A 45 9.52 -2.12 -16.90
C THR A 45 8.36 -1.38 -16.24
N VAL A 46 7.77 -1.97 -15.20
CA VAL A 46 6.65 -1.36 -14.47
C VAL A 46 7.19 -0.36 -13.46
N GLU A 47 6.87 0.91 -13.66
CA GLU A 47 7.20 1.98 -12.72
C GLU A 47 6.30 1.95 -11.49
N SER A 48 6.74 2.60 -10.41
CA SER A 48 5.91 2.79 -9.22
C SER A 48 4.71 3.66 -9.54
N THR A 49 3.50 3.15 -9.25
CA THR A 49 2.24 3.81 -9.56
C THR A 49 1.43 4.13 -8.31
N ILE A 50 0.54 5.08 -8.44
CA ILE A 50 -0.43 5.46 -7.44
C ILE A 50 -1.82 5.57 -8.08
N ALA A 51 -2.82 4.98 -7.45
CA ALA A 51 -4.21 5.14 -7.87
C ALA A 51 -4.83 6.33 -7.13
N MET A 52 -5.34 7.27 -7.90
CA MET A 52 -6.02 8.46 -7.38
C MET A 52 -7.48 8.15 -7.04
N PRO A 53 -8.15 9.02 -6.24
CA PRO A 53 -9.52 8.78 -5.80
C PRO A 53 -10.50 8.45 -6.90
N MET A 54 -11.57 7.81 -6.49
CA MET A 54 -12.78 7.33 -7.12
C MET A 54 -12.67 5.97 -7.79
N HIS A 55 -11.64 5.67 -8.58
CA HIS A 55 -11.53 4.36 -9.23
C HIS A 55 -10.07 3.96 -9.44
N PRO A 56 -9.71 2.67 -9.28
CA PRO A 56 -8.33 2.20 -9.49
C PRO A 56 -7.77 2.46 -10.90
N SER A 57 -8.63 2.67 -11.91
CA SER A 57 -8.17 3.06 -13.26
C SER A 57 -7.62 4.48 -13.34
N ASN A 58 -7.85 5.32 -12.33
CA ASN A 58 -7.20 6.62 -12.20
C ASN A 58 -5.76 6.43 -11.69
N THR A 59 -4.98 5.62 -12.40
CA THR A 59 -3.61 5.27 -12.02
C THR A 59 -2.62 6.08 -12.84
N TYR A 60 -1.66 6.66 -12.16
CA TYR A 60 -0.55 7.42 -12.72
C TYR A 60 0.76 6.86 -12.17
N THR A 61 1.85 7.00 -12.90
CA THR A 61 3.16 6.82 -12.29
C THR A 61 3.39 7.92 -11.25
N ILE A 62 4.19 7.64 -10.23
CA ILE A 62 4.54 8.67 -9.24
C ILE A 62 5.22 9.86 -9.92
N HIS A 63 6.01 9.60 -10.96
CA HIS A 63 6.69 10.61 -11.74
C HIS A 63 5.69 11.52 -12.50
N GLU A 64 4.75 10.93 -13.24
CA GLU A 64 3.67 11.69 -13.91
C GLU A 64 2.87 12.56 -12.93
N LEU A 65 2.53 12.00 -11.76
CA LEU A 65 1.82 12.76 -10.74
C LEU A 65 2.65 13.92 -10.19
N GLN A 66 3.96 13.73 -10.01
CA GLN A 66 4.85 14.81 -9.53
C GLN A 66 5.01 15.94 -10.55
N GLU A 67 5.09 15.61 -11.83
CA GLU A 67 5.26 16.60 -12.91
C GLU A 67 3.98 17.36 -13.24
N ASN A 68 2.82 16.72 -13.09
CA ASN A 68 1.53 17.24 -13.55
C ASN A 68 0.47 17.25 -12.44
N ALA A 69 0.89 17.43 -11.19
CA ALA A 69 0.03 17.27 -10.02
C ALA A 69 -1.24 18.11 -10.09
N GLU A 70 -1.12 19.40 -10.41
CA GLU A 70 -2.24 20.33 -10.43
C GLU A 70 -3.29 19.94 -11.48
N ASP A 71 -2.87 19.65 -12.71
CA ASP A 71 -3.75 19.25 -13.79
C ASP A 71 -4.47 17.93 -13.52
N ILE A 72 -3.74 16.95 -12.96
CA ILE A 72 -4.28 15.64 -12.58
C ILE A 72 -5.32 15.79 -11.47
N LEU A 73 -5.04 16.59 -10.44
CA LEU A 73 -5.97 16.80 -9.34
C LEU A 73 -7.24 17.53 -9.82
N HIS A 74 -7.13 18.53 -10.69
CA HIS A 74 -8.27 19.19 -11.33
C HIS A 74 -9.12 18.19 -12.12
N LEU A 75 -8.51 17.39 -12.98
CA LEU A 75 -9.21 16.39 -13.78
C LEU A 75 -10.01 15.40 -12.90
N ILE A 76 -9.38 14.89 -11.84
CA ILE A 76 -10.01 13.92 -10.93
C ILE A 76 -11.15 14.57 -10.14
N GLN A 77 -10.93 15.76 -9.59
CA GLN A 77 -11.94 16.51 -8.86
C GLN A 77 -13.17 16.81 -9.72
N ASP A 78 -12.96 17.32 -10.92
CA ASP A 78 -14.03 17.66 -11.85
C ASP A 78 -14.84 16.42 -12.25
N ASN A 79 -14.16 15.32 -12.55
CA ASN A 79 -14.81 14.07 -12.91
C ASN A 79 -15.63 13.51 -11.73
N ALA A 80 -15.08 13.53 -10.51
CA ALA A 80 -15.79 13.08 -9.32
C ALA A 80 -17.05 13.91 -9.06
N ASN A 81 -16.93 15.24 -9.11
CA ASN A 81 -18.04 16.15 -8.85
C ASN A 81 -19.13 16.08 -9.94
N LYS A 82 -18.77 15.69 -11.17
CA LYS A 82 -19.74 15.44 -12.26
C LYS A 82 -20.44 14.10 -12.15
N GLN A 83 -19.71 13.04 -11.78
CA GLN A 83 -20.22 11.66 -11.82
C GLN A 83 -20.98 11.28 -10.56
N ILE A 84 -20.63 11.84 -9.41
CA ILE A 84 -21.20 11.49 -8.12
C ILE A 84 -22.16 12.60 -7.69
N LYS A 85 -23.45 12.28 -7.69
CA LYS A 85 -24.50 13.23 -7.28
C LYS A 85 -24.26 13.71 -5.85
N GLY A 86 -24.06 15.02 -5.69
CA GLY A 86 -23.86 15.66 -4.40
C GLY A 86 -22.43 15.60 -3.88
N ALA A 87 -21.49 15.07 -4.65
CA ALA A 87 -20.07 15.16 -4.29
C ALA A 87 -19.62 16.63 -4.29
N GLN A 88 -18.80 16.95 -3.29
CA GLN A 88 -18.11 18.23 -3.15
C GLN A 88 -16.65 17.90 -2.83
N MET A 89 -15.99 17.19 -3.76
CA MET A 89 -14.59 16.86 -3.62
C MET A 89 -13.74 18.11 -3.84
N ASP A 90 -12.83 18.34 -2.92
CA ASP A 90 -11.81 19.38 -2.99
C ASP A 90 -10.43 18.77 -2.70
N ILE A 91 -9.82 18.18 -3.74
CA ILE A 91 -8.46 17.65 -3.67
C ILE A 91 -7.42 18.58 -4.27
N VAL A 92 -7.87 19.56 -5.06
CA VAL A 92 -6.98 20.58 -5.65
C VAL A 92 -6.36 21.44 -4.56
N SER A 93 -7.10 21.75 -3.49
CA SER A 93 -6.58 22.49 -2.32
C SER A 93 -5.44 21.79 -1.60
N LYS A 94 -5.23 20.48 -1.86
CA LYS A 94 -4.10 19.72 -1.28
C LYS A 94 -2.79 19.94 -2.03
N PHE A 95 -2.82 20.60 -3.19
CA PHE A 95 -1.62 20.98 -3.92
C PHE A 95 -1.26 22.42 -3.61
N HIS A 96 -0.22 22.61 -2.83
CA HIS A 96 0.33 23.94 -2.54
C HIS A 96 1.85 23.82 -2.27
N ASP A 97 2.54 24.92 -2.44
CA ASP A 97 4.00 25.00 -2.30
C ASP A 97 4.75 23.99 -3.21
N GLY A 98 4.16 23.65 -4.39
CA GLY A 98 4.75 22.72 -5.35
C GLY A 98 4.68 21.24 -4.95
N ALA A 99 3.85 20.87 -3.97
CA ALA A 99 3.69 19.50 -3.48
C ALA A 99 2.23 19.16 -3.17
N ILE A 100 1.92 17.87 -3.23
CA ILE A 100 0.64 17.33 -2.73
C ILE A 100 0.82 17.03 -1.23
N TRP A 101 0.00 17.66 -0.41
CA TRP A 101 0.01 17.46 1.02
C TRP A 101 -1.01 16.41 1.43
N VAL A 102 -0.60 15.55 2.36
CA VAL A 102 -1.43 14.48 2.92
C VAL A 102 -1.37 14.54 4.44
N GLU A 103 -2.48 14.23 5.09
CA GLU A 103 -2.59 14.26 6.55
C GLU A 103 -2.48 12.86 7.18
N GLN A 104 -2.72 11.81 6.36
CA GLN A 104 -2.64 10.44 6.84
C GLN A 104 -1.88 9.54 5.85
N GLY A 105 -1.07 8.64 6.39
CA GLY A 105 -0.47 7.54 5.67
C GLY A 105 -0.85 6.19 6.30
N GLU A 106 -1.10 5.17 5.48
CA GLU A 106 -1.40 3.83 5.97
C GLU A 106 -0.64 2.76 5.18
N ILE A 107 -0.02 1.85 5.91
CA ILE A 107 0.55 0.60 5.37
C ILE A 107 -0.25 -0.54 5.98
N ALA A 108 -1.11 -1.20 5.19
CA ALA A 108 -2.10 -2.11 5.74
C ALA A 108 -2.54 -3.20 4.77
N GLY A 109 -3.29 -4.14 5.29
CA GLY A 109 -3.94 -5.19 4.52
C GLY A 109 -3.05 -6.36 4.17
N CYS A 110 -3.62 -7.31 3.43
CA CYS A 110 -2.93 -8.55 3.05
C CYS A 110 -1.85 -8.34 1.98
N ALA A 111 -1.81 -7.20 1.31
CA ALA A 111 -0.75 -6.83 0.37
C ALA A 111 0.24 -5.84 1.01
N GLY A 112 -0.22 -4.68 1.48
CA GLY A 112 0.64 -3.65 2.07
C GLY A 112 1.28 -4.08 3.39
N GLY A 113 0.53 -4.79 4.24
CA GLY A 113 0.97 -5.26 5.56
C GLY A 113 1.80 -6.54 5.57
N THR A 114 2.32 -7.01 4.43
CA THR A 114 3.21 -8.18 4.41
C THR A 114 4.51 -7.88 5.15
N PHE A 115 5.12 -8.92 5.72
CA PHE A 115 6.36 -8.79 6.47
C PHE A 115 7.46 -8.06 5.68
N ASP A 116 7.69 -8.45 4.42
CA ASP A 116 8.72 -7.84 3.57
C ASP A 116 8.45 -6.37 3.28
N ASN A 117 7.20 -5.99 3.01
CA ASN A 117 6.83 -4.61 2.74
C ASN A 117 7.03 -3.71 3.96
N ILE A 118 6.66 -4.21 5.15
CA ILE A 118 6.87 -3.46 6.39
C ILE A 118 8.36 -3.36 6.72
N CYS A 119 9.15 -4.39 6.46
CA CYS A 119 10.61 -4.32 6.60
C CYS A 119 11.20 -3.27 5.67
N ALA A 120 10.78 -3.21 4.42
CA ALA A 120 11.23 -2.18 3.47
C ALA A 120 10.84 -0.76 3.93
N ALA A 121 9.62 -0.58 4.43
CA ALA A 121 9.19 0.70 5.00
C ALA A 121 10.04 1.10 6.22
N ALA A 122 10.32 0.16 7.12
CA ALA A 122 11.18 0.39 8.28
C ALA A 122 12.62 0.77 7.86
N ASP A 123 13.15 0.13 6.80
CA ASP A 123 14.48 0.47 6.28
C ASP A 123 14.53 1.89 5.70
N ILE A 124 13.46 2.33 5.02
CA ILE A 124 13.34 3.69 4.49
C ILE A 124 13.25 4.71 5.64
N LEU A 125 12.51 4.39 6.69
CA LEU A 125 12.23 5.30 7.80
C LEU A 125 13.32 5.31 8.89
N ARG A 126 14.24 4.37 8.87
CA ARG A 126 15.31 4.28 9.87
C ARG A 126 16.13 5.56 9.94
N GLY A 127 16.20 6.16 11.12
CA GLY A 127 16.91 7.43 11.35
C GLY A 127 16.23 8.66 10.75
N ARG A 128 14.98 8.51 10.31
CA ARG A 128 14.13 9.60 9.80
C ARG A 128 12.96 9.83 10.76
N SER A 129 12.14 10.83 10.48
CA SER A 129 10.95 11.15 11.26
C SER A 129 9.76 11.36 10.34
N CYS A 130 8.61 10.83 10.73
CA CYS A 130 7.30 11.16 10.11
C CYS A 130 6.81 12.56 10.54
N GLY A 131 7.58 13.27 11.34
CA GLY A 131 7.18 14.54 11.94
C GLY A 131 6.37 14.37 13.22
N ASN A 132 5.96 15.48 13.79
CA ASN A 132 5.15 15.57 15.01
C ASN A 132 3.95 16.53 14.83
N GLY A 133 3.59 16.80 13.59
CA GLY A 133 2.48 17.67 13.22
C GLY A 133 1.17 16.93 13.02
N ALA A 134 0.39 17.40 12.06
CA ALA A 134 -0.92 16.83 11.73
C ALA A 134 -0.85 15.48 11.01
N PHE A 135 0.28 15.17 10.35
CA PHE A 135 0.44 13.89 9.65
C PHE A 135 0.56 12.72 10.62
N SER A 136 -0.16 11.65 10.33
CA SER A 136 -0.06 10.37 11.04
C SER A 136 0.24 9.23 10.08
N LEU A 137 1.16 8.33 10.44
CA LEU A 137 1.44 7.10 9.70
C LEU A 137 1.04 5.89 10.56
N SER A 138 0.02 5.15 10.12
CA SER A 138 -0.39 3.90 10.76
C SER A 138 0.13 2.69 9.98
N VAL A 139 0.68 1.70 10.69
CA VAL A 139 1.22 0.48 10.11
C VAL A 139 0.50 -0.74 10.72
N TYR A 140 -0.15 -1.52 9.87
CA TYR A 140 -0.94 -2.71 10.23
C TYR A 140 -0.27 -3.96 9.65
N PRO A 141 0.45 -4.76 10.44
CA PRO A 141 0.96 -6.04 9.97
C PRO A 141 -0.16 -6.96 9.50
N GLY A 142 0.07 -7.72 8.43
CA GLY A 142 -0.94 -8.61 7.85
C GLY A 142 -1.26 -9.85 8.69
N SER A 143 -0.44 -10.15 9.73
CA SER A 143 -0.69 -11.26 10.65
C SER A 143 0.07 -11.08 11.96
N MET A 144 -0.40 -11.73 13.03
CA MET A 144 0.27 -11.70 14.33
C MET A 144 1.68 -12.31 14.30
N PRO A 145 1.96 -13.43 13.59
CA PRO A 145 3.33 -13.90 13.42
C PRO A 145 4.26 -12.89 12.75
N ALA A 146 3.77 -12.15 11.73
CA ALA A 146 4.54 -11.07 11.10
C ALA A 146 4.85 -9.95 12.11
N LEU A 147 3.88 -9.53 12.91
CA LEU A 147 4.10 -8.55 13.98
C LEU A 147 5.14 -9.01 14.99
N ALA A 148 5.05 -10.27 15.45
CA ALA A 148 6.01 -10.84 16.38
C ALA A 148 7.43 -10.86 15.82
N GLU A 149 7.59 -11.20 14.53
CA GLU A 149 8.90 -11.21 13.88
C GLU A 149 9.44 -9.79 13.66
N LEU A 150 8.59 -8.81 13.35
CA LEU A 150 8.97 -7.38 13.28
C LEU A 150 9.47 -6.84 14.63
N MET A 151 8.87 -7.29 15.73
CA MET A 151 9.35 -6.95 17.07
C MET A 151 10.71 -7.58 17.35
N LYS A 152 10.89 -8.84 17.02
CA LYS A 152 12.10 -9.62 17.27
C LYS A 152 13.29 -9.13 16.45
N ASN A 153 13.08 -8.72 15.20
CA ASN A 153 14.15 -8.25 14.31
C ASN A 153 14.43 -6.75 14.41
N GLY A 154 13.73 -6.02 15.30
CA GLY A 154 13.93 -4.61 15.56
C GLY A 154 13.23 -3.65 14.59
N ARG A 155 12.53 -4.14 13.55
CA ARG A 155 11.82 -3.29 12.57
C ARG A 155 10.66 -2.52 13.20
N ALA A 156 9.96 -3.14 14.16
CA ALA A 156 8.94 -2.45 14.94
C ALA A 156 9.51 -1.24 15.70
N HIS A 157 10.71 -1.38 16.27
CA HIS A 157 11.40 -0.28 16.93
C HIS A 157 11.72 0.87 15.95
N ASP A 158 12.26 0.55 14.77
CA ASP A 158 12.62 1.57 13.77
C ASP A 158 11.40 2.39 13.33
N LEU A 159 10.25 1.73 13.12
CA LEU A 159 9.00 2.38 12.77
C LEU A 159 8.50 3.31 13.89
N ILE A 160 8.47 2.82 15.13
CA ILE A 160 8.02 3.60 16.30
C ILE A 160 8.97 4.78 16.53
N ALA A 161 10.28 4.56 16.41
CA ALA A 161 11.27 5.62 16.55
C ALA A 161 11.13 6.72 15.49
N ALA A 162 10.66 6.37 14.28
CA ALA A 162 10.34 7.33 13.24
C ALA A 162 9.02 8.10 13.49
N GLY A 163 8.21 7.69 14.48
CA GLY A 163 6.92 8.31 14.80
C GLY A 163 5.72 7.61 14.17
N ALA A 164 5.90 6.44 13.53
CA ALA A 164 4.79 5.65 13.03
C ALA A 164 4.01 4.98 14.17
N ILE A 165 2.70 4.82 13.98
CA ILE A 165 1.80 4.16 14.92
C ILE A 165 1.69 2.70 14.51
N LEU A 166 2.34 1.81 15.26
CA LEU A 166 2.22 0.39 15.02
C LEU A 166 0.90 -0.13 15.61
N ARG A 167 0.10 -0.75 14.77
CA ARG A 167 -1.24 -1.26 15.09
C ARG A 167 -1.26 -2.79 15.11
N GLU A 168 -2.34 -3.35 15.65
CA GLU A 168 -2.64 -4.77 15.54
C GLU A 168 -3.13 -5.13 14.12
N CYS A 169 -3.13 -6.44 13.80
CA CYS A 169 -3.62 -6.93 12.51
C CYS A 169 -5.11 -6.63 12.35
N PHE A 170 -5.45 -5.78 11.41
CA PHE A 170 -6.82 -5.37 11.16
C PHE A 170 -7.05 -5.02 9.68
N CYS A 171 -8.14 -5.48 9.11
CA CYS A 171 -8.47 -5.26 7.70
C CYS A 171 -9.22 -3.94 7.44
N GLY A 172 -9.63 -3.23 8.47
CA GLY A 172 -10.44 -2.01 8.39
C GLY A 172 -9.91 -0.91 7.47
N PRO A 173 -8.61 -0.57 7.53
CA PRO A 173 -8.05 0.46 6.65
C PRO A 173 -8.26 0.21 5.15
N CYS A 174 -8.30 -1.05 4.71
CA CYS A 174 -8.49 -1.39 3.30
C CYS A 174 -9.87 -0.99 2.76
N PHE A 175 -10.88 -0.87 3.61
CA PHE A 175 -12.24 -0.45 3.22
C PHE A 175 -12.71 0.83 3.94
N GLY A 176 -11.79 1.54 4.58
CA GLY A 176 -12.09 2.83 5.21
C GLY A 176 -12.83 2.73 6.54
N ALA A 177 -12.48 1.76 7.39
CA ALA A 177 -13.05 1.62 8.72
C ALA A 177 -11.97 1.60 9.81
N GLY A 178 -12.26 2.24 10.93
CA GLY A 178 -11.44 2.21 12.14
C GLY A 178 -10.22 3.12 12.13
N ASP A 179 -9.68 3.47 10.98
CA ASP A 179 -8.59 4.44 10.82
C ASP A 179 -8.85 5.21 9.52
N THR A 180 -9.56 6.31 9.64
CA THR A 180 -9.96 7.15 8.51
C THR A 180 -9.50 8.58 8.77
N PRO A 181 -9.10 9.32 7.73
CA PRO A 181 -8.79 10.72 7.87
C PRO A 181 -10.04 11.49 8.31
N ALA A 182 -9.85 12.65 8.90
CA ALA A 182 -10.94 13.55 9.20
C ALA A 182 -11.59 14.10 7.91
N ASN A 183 -12.76 14.74 8.06
CA ASN A 183 -13.44 15.35 6.92
C ASN A 183 -12.55 16.41 6.27
N GLY A 184 -12.37 16.31 4.95
CA GLY A 184 -11.52 17.21 4.19
C GLY A 184 -10.02 16.90 4.25
N GLU A 185 -9.60 15.85 4.96
CA GLU A 185 -8.22 15.37 4.95
C GLU A 185 -7.97 14.37 3.81
N PHE A 186 -6.71 14.29 3.40
CA PHE A 186 -6.25 13.41 2.33
C PHE A 186 -5.33 12.32 2.88
N SER A 187 -5.61 11.08 2.49
CA SER A 187 -4.88 9.90 2.96
C SER A 187 -4.15 9.21 1.82
N ILE A 188 -2.88 8.87 2.02
CA ILE A 188 -2.12 8.01 1.12
C ILE A 188 -2.01 6.60 1.71
N ARG A 189 -2.27 5.58 0.91
CA ARG A 189 -2.39 4.20 1.41
C ARG A 189 -1.62 3.21 0.57
N HIS A 190 -0.88 2.34 1.24
CA HIS A 190 -0.36 1.11 0.67
C HIS A 190 -1.19 -0.06 1.20
N THR A 191 -2.29 -0.34 0.51
CA THR A 191 -3.28 -1.35 0.90
C THR A 191 -3.72 -2.19 -0.30
N THR A 192 -4.56 -3.20 -0.06
CA THR A 192 -5.06 -4.12 -1.09
C THR A 192 -6.14 -3.50 -2.00
N ARG A 193 -6.57 -2.30 -1.73
CA ARG A 193 -7.66 -1.66 -2.46
C ARG A 193 -7.14 -0.60 -3.41
#